data_1635c72c8ac3ec0b3543aa30b9d91951
#
_entry.id   1635c72c8ac3ec0b3543aa30b9d91951
#
_cell.length_a   1.000
_cell.length_b   1.000
_cell.length_c   1.000
_cell.angle_alpha   90.00
_cell.angle_beta   90.00
_cell.angle_gamma   90.00
#
_symmetry.space_group_name_H-M   'P 1'
#
loop_
_entity.id
_entity.type
_entity.pdbx_description
1 polymer ?
#
loop_
_entity_poly.entity_id
_entity_poly.type
_entity_poly.pdbx_seq_one_letter_code
_entity_poly.pdbx_strand_id
1 'polypeptide(L)'
;MLASNGLPDLHMESNAAPNYETSGFRNTEFLQQVTYNNFVKTNALLEWKYEDRRKAQEILPFLHLGPSSAARDESFLKEEGITMVLAIRNTQSALARLLGSKVAEALGLEVKAIDVDGNMELIAAFNNGVDSINAHLSNVYNLSYQGVPPVIGGQPQRSGKVLVFCESGNERSASMVAAYIMAMFRKDLVQTLQIIQAKRFAVAFDDSLRFLLMTYSDILSAKRDVIQAEPLEGHQNGNGSNAIGSHGGKRTLDQAEDEDMQSVDETTPAEGNMMYNGIAGKRKGLAPFSGVS
;
A
#
# COMPACT_ATOMS: atom_id res chain seq x y z
N MET A 1 25.50 36.56 -11.51
CA MET A 1 24.05 36.34 -11.42
C MET A 1 23.81 34.90 -11.83
N LEU A 2 23.71 34.00 -10.85
CA LEU A 2 23.38 32.60 -11.06
C LEU A 2 21.87 32.47 -10.89
N ALA A 3 21.19 32.07 -11.95
CA ALA A 3 19.77 31.81 -11.93
C ALA A 3 19.47 30.62 -11.01
N SER A 4 18.69 30.84 -9.99
CA SER A 4 18.12 29.82 -9.14
C SER A 4 17.14 29.00 -9.99
N ASN A 5 17.52 27.82 -10.42
CA ASN A 5 16.61 26.82 -10.95
C ASN A 5 15.78 26.30 -9.76
N GLY A 6 14.66 26.96 -9.51
CA GLY A 6 13.65 26.49 -8.57
C GLY A 6 13.14 25.12 -9.04
N LEU A 7 13.14 24.17 -8.13
CA LEU A 7 12.33 22.96 -8.25
C LEU A 7 10.90 23.41 -8.61
N PRO A 8 10.19 22.66 -9.49
CA PRO A 8 8.83 23.03 -9.83
C PRO A 8 8.01 23.09 -8.53
N ASP A 9 7.46 24.26 -8.26
CA ASP A 9 6.46 24.44 -7.22
C ASP A 9 5.35 23.43 -7.50
N LEU A 10 5.22 22.47 -6.61
CA LEU A 10 4.04 21.64 -6.52
C LEU A 10 2.89 22.60 -6.17
N HIS A 11 2.27 23.18 -7.19
CA HIS A 11 1.00 23.89 -7.06
C HIS A 11 -0.03 22.87 -6.58
N MET A 12 -0.10 22.71 -5.30
CA MET A 12 -1.12 21.96 -4.65
C MET A 12 -2.22 22.94 -4.27
N GLU A 13 -3.41 22.69 -4.81
CA GLU A 13 -4.60 23.49 -4.52
C GLU A 13 -4.75 23.68 -3.02
N SER A 14 -4.74 24.95 -2.63
CA SER A 14 -4.69 25.41 -1.26
C SER A 14 -5.97 25.04 -0.49
N ASN A 15 -5.81 24.56 0.74
CA ASN A 15 -6.79 24.59 1.83
C ASN A 15 -8.06 23.72 1.73
N ALA A 16 -8.26 22.89 0.71
CA ALA A 16 -9.28 21.86 0.79
C ALA A 16 -8.84 20.77 1.75
N ALA A 17 -9.71 20.35 2.66
CA ALA A 17 -9.48 19.15 3.47
C ALA A 17 -9.13 18.00 2.53
N PRO A 18 -8.14 17.16 2.87
CA PRO A 18 -7.76 16.06 2.00
C PRO A 18 -8.98 15.21 1.71
N ASN A 19 -9.23 14.96 0.42
CA ASN A 19 -10.32 14.12 -0.02
C ASN A 19 -9.97 12.67 0.35
N TYR A 20 -10.66 12.10 1.32
CA TYR A 20 -10.43 10.72 1.74
C TYR A 20 -11.63 9.83 1.40
N GLU A 21 -11.33 8.58 1.09
CA GLU A 21 -12.32 7.55 0.79
C GLU A 21 -12.93 7.04 2.09
N THR A 22 -14.22 7.28 2.27
CA THR A 22 -14.97 6.77 3.43
C THR A 22 -15.89 5.61 3.06
N SER A 23 -16.06 5.34 1.77
CA SER A 23 -16.92 4.24 1.31
C SER A 23 -16.35 2.90 1.77
N GLY A 24 -17.11 2.19 2.57
CA GLY A 24 -16.74 0.89 3.12
C GLY A 24 -16.08 0.90 4.50
N PHE A 25 -15.68 2.07 5.03
CA PHE A 25 -15.10 2.15 6.36
C PHE A 25 -16.07 2.82 7.34
N ARG A 26 -16.37 2.12 8.42
CA ARG A 26 -17.15 2.70 9.53
C ARG A 26 -16.18 3.49 10.41
N ASN A 27 -16.56 4.73 10.73
CA ASN A 27 -15.85 5.56 11.70
C ASN A 27 -14.44 6.01 11.25
N THR A 28 -14.41 6.94 10.32
CA THR A 28 -13.16 7.54 9.77
C THR A 28 -12.86 8.93 10.35
N GLU A 29 -13.46 9.29 11.48
CA GLU A 29 -13.32 10.61 12.10
C GLU A 29 -11.87 10.96 12.49
N PHE A 30 -11.03 9.94 12.75
CA PHE A 30 -9.60 10.15 12.97
C PHE A 30 -8.88 10.76 11.74
N LEU A 31 -9.44 10.60 10.53
CA LEU A 31 -8.89 11.21 9.31
C LEU A 31 -9.05 12.73 9.27
N GLN A 32 -9.99 13.29 10.03
CA GLN A 32 -10.18 14.75 10.12
C GLN A 32 -8.98 15.46 10.75
N GLN A 33 -8.13 14.74 11.46
CA GLN A 33 -6.88 15.26 12.02
C GLN A 33 -5.77 15.43 10.97
N VAL A 34 -5.96 14.85 9.78
CA VAL A 34 -4.99 14.94 8.69
C VAL A 34 -5.26 16.20 7.87
N THR A 35 -4.30 17.09 7.89
CA THR A 35 -4.32 18.32 7.08
C THR A 35 -3.39 18.18 5.88
N TYR A 36 -3.53 19.06 4.93
CA TYR A 36 -2.65 19.14 3.78
C TYR A 36 -1.16 19.22 4.18
N ASN A 37 -0.85 20.01 5.22
CA ASN A 37 0.53 20.18 5.70
C ASN A 37 1.18 18.88 6.19
N ASN A 38 0.40 17.84 6.52
CA ASN A 38 0.93 16.54 6.90
C ASN A 38 1.56 15.77 5.72
N PHE A 39 1.20 16.13 4.48
CA PHE A 39 1.74 15.53 3.27
C PHE A 39 3.00 16.22 2.75
N VAL A 40 3.34 17.40 3.24
CA VAL A 40 4.47 18.21 2.75
C VAL A 40 5.42 18.52 3.89
N LYS A 41 6.63 17.95 3.86
CA LYS A 41 7.79 18.47 4.60
C LYS A 41 8.78 19.04 3.59
N THR A 42 8.88 20.34 3.52
CA THR A 42 9.68 21.05 2.53
C THR A 42 11.20 20.86 2.66
N ASN A 43 11.73 20.37 3.80
CA ASN A 43 13.16 20.29 4.06
C ASN A 43 13.67 18.92 4.54
N ALA A 44 12.86 17.86 4.52
CA ALA A 44 13.24 16.57 5.09
C ALA A 44 14.45 15.91 4.38
N LEU A 45 14.67 16.19 3.11
CA LEU A 45 15.81 15.66 2.37
C LEU A 45 17.16 16.25 2.80
N LEU A 46 17.19 17.49 3.29
CA LEU A 46 18.41 18.16 3.73
C LEU A 46 18.84 17.71 5.13
N GLU A 47 17.91 17.19 5.92
CA GLU A 47 18.13 16.74 7.30
C GLU A 47 18.38 15.24 7.42
N TRP A 48 18.16 14.46 6.33
CA TRP A 48 18.31 13.01 6.34
C TRP A 48 19.75 12.59 6.56
N LYS A 49 19.95 11.72 7.56
CA LYS A 49 21.23 11.05 7.85
C LYS A 49 21.10 9.55 7.58
N TYR A 50 22.19 8.92 7.20
CA TYR A 50 22.20 7.49 6.87
C TYR A 50 21.72 6.61 8.04
N GLU A 51 21.96 7.03 9.28
CA GLU A 51 21.55 6.36 10.51
C GLU A 51 20.02 6.34 10.64
N ASP A 52 19.31 7.31 10.08
CA ASP A 52 17.85 7.42 10.16
C ASP A 52 17.11 6.29 9.44
N ARG A 53 17.80 5.54 8.56
CA ARG A 53 17.29 4.30 8.00
C ARG A 53 16.90 3.25 9.05
N ARG A 54 17.54 3.29 10.22
CA ARG A 54 17.31 2.36 11.35
C ARG A 54 16.17 2.79 12.26
N LYS A 55 15.68 4.01 12.09
CA LYS A 55 14.57 4.58 12.86
C LYS A 55 13.28 4.48 12.05
N ALA A 56 12.14 4.56 12.72
CA ALA A 56 10.88 4.80 12.06
C ALA A 56 10.68 6.30 11.81
N GLN A 57 9.94 6.64 10.76
CA GLN A 57 9.55 7.99 10.45
C GLN A 57 8.03 8.11 10.45
N GLU A 58 7.53 9.23 10.95
CA GLU A 58 6.13 9.60 10.85
C GLU A 58 5.80 9.96 9.37
N ILE A 59 4.94 9.16 8.75
CA ILE A 59 4.43 9.42 7.40
C ILE A 59 3.14 10.25 7.48
N LEU A 60 2.25 9.90 8.37
CA LEU A 60 1.05 10.66 8.74
C LEU A 60 1.00 10.75 10.27
N PRO A 61 0.24 11.67 10.86
CA PRO A 61 0.21 11.86 12.32
C PRO A 61 -0.08 10.60 13.12
N PHE A 62 -0.75 9.63 12.50
CA PHE A 62 -1.11 8.35 13.09
C PHE A 62 -0.40 7.15 12.43
N LEU A 63 0.47 7.35 11.43
CA LEU A 63 1.07 6.27 10.65
C LEU A 63 2.58 6.44 10.55
N HIS A 64 3.31 5.52 11.14
CA HIS A 64 4.76 5.44 11.12
C HIS A 64 5.22 4.30 10.21
N LEU A 65 6.36 4.51 9.55
CA LEU A 65 7.02 3.52 8.69
C LEU A 65 8.45 3.30 9.18
N GLY A 66 8.83 2.05 9.40
CA GLY A 66 10.17 1.74 9.88
C GLY A 66 10.62 0.30 9.67
N PRO A 67 11.86 0.01 10.06
CA PRO A 67 12.42 -1.33 10.07
C PRO A 67 12.01 -2.11 11.34
N SER A 68 12.30 -3.40 11.35
CA SER A 68 12.06 -4.27 12.49
C SER A 68 12.82 -3.83 13.77
N SER A 69 13.91 -3.08 13.63
CA SER A 69 14.63 -2.49 14.78
C SER A 69 13.77 -1.47 15.54
N ALA A 70 12.99 -0.65 14.83
CA ALA A 70 12.08 0.31 15.45
C ALA A 70 10.94 -0.38 16.22
N ALA A 71 10.44 -1.51 15.74
CA ALA A 71 9.42 -2.29 16.44
C ALA A 71 9.96 -2.99 17.71
N ARG A 72 11.29 -3.00 17.92
CA ARG A 72 11.96 -3.52 19.12
C ARG A 72 12.41 -2.44 20.07
N ASP A 73 12.31 -1.18 19.67
CA ASP A 73 12.70 -0.03 20.47
C ASP A 73 11.54 0.37 21.39
N GLU A 74 11.63 -0.10 22.63
CA GLU A 74 10.60 0.16 23.64
C GLU A 74 10.45 1.66 23.93
N SER A 75 11.56 2.40 23.97
CA SER A 75 11.58 3.84 24.22
C SER A 75 10.82 4.57 23.12
N PHE A 76 11.15 4.27 21.85
CA PHE A 76 10.46 4.83 20.69
C PHE A 76 8.96 4.53 20.73
N LEU A 77 8.57 3.27 20.96
CA LEU A 77 7.16 2.87 20.98
C LEU A 77 6.35 3.62 22.04
N LYS A 78 6.94 3.86 23.21
CA LYS A 78 6.31 4.61 24.31
C LYS A 78 6.27 6.12 24.04
N GLU A 79 7.39 6.71 23.63
CA GLU A 79 7.53 8.15 23.42
C GLU A 79 6.62 8.64 22.27
N GLU A 80 6.55 7.88 21.18
CA GLU A 80 5.65 8.18 20.07
C GLU A 80 4.20 7.81 20.36
N GLY A 81 3.92 7.02 21.39
CA GLY A 81 2.58 6.57 21.73
C GLY A 81 2.01 5.61 20.69
N ILE A 82 2.85 4.72 20.15
CA ILE A 82 2.40 3.68 19.23
C ILE A 82 1.40 2.78 19.93
N THR A 83 0.28 2.50 19.28
CA THR A 83 -0.82 1.68 19.82
C THR A 83 -0.99 0.36 19.09
N MET A 84 -0.50 0.27 17.85
CA MET A 84 -0.48 -0.97 17.05
C MET A 84 0.84 -1.09 16.28
N VAL A 85 1.34 -2.30 16.16
CA VAL A 85 2.40 -2.65 15.22
C VAL A 85 1.84 -3.61 14.15
N LEU A 86 2.10 -3.29 12.88
CA LEU A 86 1.72 -4.10 11.72
C LEU A 86 2.98 -4.57 11.00
N ALA A 87 3.28 -5.85 11.10
CA ALA A 87 4.41 -6.49 10.45
C ALA A 87 4.04 -6.98 9.05
N ILE A 88 4.77 -6.56 8.02
CA ILE A 88 4.67 -7.12 6.67
C ILE A 88 5.86 -8.05 6.48
N ARG A 89 5.62 -9.37 6.53
CA ARG A 89 6.68 -10.38 6.61
C ARG A 89 6.73 -11.21 5.34
N ASN A 90 7.91 -11.69 4.99
CA ASN A 90 8.02 -12.81 4.08
C ASN A 90 7.66 -14.10 4.85
N THR A 91 6.89 -15.01 4.24
CA THR A 91 6.45 -16.26 4.88
C THR A 91 7.63 -17.08 5.40
N GLN A 92 8.75 -17.08 4.70
CA GLN A 92 9.96 -17.78 5.16
C GLN A 92 10.56 -17.12 6.42
N SER A 93 10.52 -15.80 6.55
CA SER A 93 10.97 -15.09 7.75
C SER A 93 9.90 -15.03 8.86
N ALA A 94 8.65 -15.34 8.56
CA ALA A 94 7.57 -15.43 9.52
C ALA A 94 7.79 -16.57 10.55
N LEU A 95 8.47 -17.64 10.14
CA LEU A 95 8.87 -18.74 11.02
C LEU A 95 9.90 -18.30 12.09
N ALA A 96 10.76 -17.33 11.76
CA ALA A 96 11.60 -16.65 12.73
C ALA A 96 10.74 -15.57 13.40
N ARG A 97 10.17 -15.85 14.57
CA ARG A 97 9.39 -14.88 15.36
C ARG A 97 10.12 -13.55 15.39
N LEU A 98 9.58 -12.54 14.73
CA LEU A 98 10.13 -11.19 14.80
C LEU A 98 10.08 -10.74 16.26
N LEU A 99 11.25 -10.52 16.85
CA LEU A 99 11.39 -10.07 18.24
C LEU A 99 10.60 -8.79 18.54
N GLY A 100 10.28 -7.98 17.51
CA GLY A 100 9.44 -6.80 17.64
C GLY A 100 8.02 -7.09 18.16
N SER A 101 7.45 -8.25 17.85
CA SER A 101 6.13 -8.63 18.35
C SER A 101 6.14 -8.80 19.86
N LYS A 102 7.22 -9.35 20.46
CA LYS A 102 7.29 -9.59 21.89
C LYS A 102 7.36 -8.30 22.71
N VAL A 103 8.11 -7.31 22.22
CA VAL A 103 8.20 -6.00 22.89
C VAL A 103 6.84 -5.30 22.84
N ALA A 104 6.19 -5.31 21.67
CA ALA A 104 4.88 -4.73 21.49
C ALA A 104 3.82 -5.42 22.38
N GLU A 105 3.80 -6.75 22.44
CA GLU A 105 2.92 -7.54 23.31
C GLU A 105 3.14 -7.22 24.79
N ALA A 106 4.41 -7.11 25.22
CA ALA A 106 4.75 -6.76 26.60
C ALA A 106 4.30 -5.35 26.99
N LEU A 107 4.20 -4.44 26.04
CA LEU A 107 3.67 -3.09 26.22
C LEU A 107 2.15 -3.00 26.14
N GLY A 108 1.46 -4.08 25.76
CA GLY A 108 0.01 -4.10 25.56
C GLY A 108 -0.43 -3.47 24.23
N LEU A 109 0.47 -3.38 23.25
CA LEU A 109 0.14 -2.92 21.89
C LEU A 109 -0.66 -3.99 21.13
N GLU A 110 -1.54 -3.56 20.23
CA GLU A 110 -2.11 -4.48 19.25
C GLU A 110 -1.02 -4.93 18.27
N VAL A 111 -0.90 -6.24 18.08
CA VAL A 111 0.09 -6.82 17.16
C VAL A 111 -0.61 -7.53 16.03
N LYS A 112 -0.35 -7.09 14.81
CA LYS A 112 -0.82 -7.75 13.58
C LYS A 112 0.35 -8.09 12.67
N ALA A 113 0.18 -9.15 11.89
CA ALA A 113 1.13 -9.55 10.87
C ALA A 113 0.41 -9.96 9.60
N ILE A 114 1.00 -9.59 8.47
CA ILE A 114 0.59 -10.00 7.13
C ILE A 114 1.79 -10.71 6.51
N ASP A 115 1.60 -11.98 6.19
CA ASP A 115 2.63 -12.83 5.61
C ASP A 115 2.41 -12.92 4.10
N VAL A 116 3.47 -12.71 3.33
CA VAL A 116 3.47 -12.74 1.86
C VAL A 116 4.66 -13.55 1.37
N ASP A 117 4.47 -14.42 0.38
CA ASP A 117 5.55 -15.22 -0.19
C ASP A 117 6.42 -14.42 -1.17
N GLY A 118 5.86 -13.38 -1.76
CA GLY A 118 6.56 -12.51 -2.70
C GLY A 118 5.86 -11.19 -2.94
N ASN A 119 6.48 -10.35 -3.77
CA ASN A 119 5.95 -9.02 -4.05
C ASN A 119 4.56 -9.06 -4.72
N MET A 120 4.28 -10.07 -5.54
CA MET A 120 2.99 -10.17 -6.23
C MET A 120 1.82 -10.42 -5.27
N GLU A 121 2.07 -11.06 -4.14
CA GLU A 121 1.05 -11.30 -3.13
C GLU A 121 0.71 -10.08 -2.28
N LEU A 122 1.60 -9.08 -2.26
CA LEU A 122 1.34 -7.83 -1.57
C LEU A 122 0.05 -7.15 -2.08
N ILE A 123 -0.27 -7.27 -3.36
CA ILE A 123 -1.47 -6.64 -3.92
C ILE A 123 -2.76 -7.18 -3.28
N ALA A 124 -2.81 -8.49 -3.03
CA ALA A 124 -3.93 -9.11 -2.34
C ALA A 124 -3.98 -8.71 -0.84
N ALA A 125 -2.82 -8.42 -0.26
CA ALA A 125 -2.66 -8.05 1.14
C ALA A 125 -2.98 -6.57 1.42
N PHE A 126 -2.95 -5.68 0.42
CA PHE A 126 -3.13 -4.24 0.61
C PHE A 126 -4.46 -3.88 1.26
N ASN A 127 -5.57 -4.44 0.78
CA ASN A 127 -6.87 -4.16 1.39
C ASN A 127 -6.93 -4.61 2.84
N ASN A 128 -6.42 -5.81 3.16
CA ASN A 128 -6.36 -6.31 4.54
C ASN A 128 -5.52 -5.40 5.45
N GLY A 129 -4.40 -4.87 4.94
CA GLY A 129 -3.57 -3.92 5.67
C GLY A 129 -4.29 -2.60 5.93
N VAL A 130 -4.94 -2.03 4.91
CA VAL A 130 -5.74 -0.81 5.02
C VAL A 130 -6.88 -0.99 6.03
N ASP A 131 -7.63 -2.09 5.93
CA ASP A 131 -8.73 -2.41 6.85
C ASP A 131 -8.22 -2.59 8.29
N SER A 132 -7.08 -3.25 8.46
CA SER A 132 -6.47 -3.47 9.77
C SER A 132 -6.07 -2.16 10.45
N ILE A 133 -5.47 -1.24 9.70
CA ILE A 133 -5.09 0.08 10.18
C ILE A 133 -6.34 0.88 10.58
N ASN A 134 -7.33 0.96 9.69
CA ASN A 134 -8.56 1.72 9.94
C ASN A 134 -9.38 1.16 11.09
N ALA A 135 -9.51 -0.16 11.19
CA ALA A 135 -10.23 -0.81 12.29
C ALA A 135 -9.59 -0.49 13.64
N HIS A 136 -8.25 -0.55 13.74
CA HIS A 136 -7.52 -0.19 14.95
C HIS A 136 -7.73 1.28 15.33
N LEU A 137 -7.49 2.20 14.39
CA LEU A 137 -7.61 3.63 14.63
C LEU A 137 -9.02 4.03 15.05
N SER A 138 -10.03 3.47 14.37
CA SER A 138 -11.45 3.67 14.74
C SER A 138 -11.77 3.15 16.14
N ASN A 139 -11.24 1.98 16.49
CA ASN A 139 -11.45 1.39 17.82
C ASN A 139 -10.85 2.27 18.92
N VAL A 140 -9.60 2.70 18.77
CA VAL A 140 -8.94 3.59 19.76
C VAL A 140 -9.69 4.93 19.88
N TYR A 141 -10.12 5.50 18.75
CA TYR A 141 -10.91 6.72 18.74
C TYR A 141 -12.22 6.55 19.53
N ASN A 142 -12.97 5.48 19.27
CA ASN A 142 -14.23 5.19 19.96
C ASN A 142 -14.05 4.99 21.45
N LEU A 143 -13.05 4.22 21.86
CA LEU A 143 -12.75 4.00 23.27
C LEU A 143 -12.39 5.31 23.97
N SER A 144 -11.61 6.15 23.33
CA SER A 144 -11.23 7.46 23.84
C SER A 144 -12.43 8.41 23.98
N TYR A 145 -13.33 8.40 23.01
CA TYR A 145 -14.57 9.18 23.04
C TYR A 145 -15.50 8.72 24.17
N GLN A 146 -15.53 7.42 24.46
CA GLN A 146 -16.29 6.85 25.57
C GLN A 146 -15.63 7.09 26.96
N GLY A 147 -14.48 7.75 27.00
CA GLY A 147 -13.75 8.01 28.25
C GLY A 147 -12.94 6.81 28.78
N VAL A 148 -12.77 5.76 27.96
CA VAL A 148 -12.01 4.54 28.32
C VAL A 148 -10.84 4.34 27.32
N PRO A 149 -9.88 5.27 27.24
CA PRO A 149 -8.76 5.14 26.32
C PRO A 149 -7.91 3.90 26.67
N PRO A 150 -7.36 3.18 25.68
CA PRO A 150 -6.47 2.06 25.95
C PRO A 150 -5.23 2.53 26.70
N VAL A 151 -4.79 1.74 27.66
CA VAL A 151 -3.57 2.00 28.46
C VAL A 151 -2.43 1.20 27.83
N ILE A 152 -1.41 1.91 27.37
CA ILE A 152 -0.24 1.33 26.69
C ILE A 152 1.02 1.83 27.39
N GLY A 153 1.89 0.91 27.81
CA GLY A 153 3.08 1.26 28.57
C GLY A 153 2.79 2.06 29.84
N GLY A 154 1.61 1.85 30.45
CA GLY A 154 1.16 2.55 31.66
C GLY A 154 0.58 3.95 31.43
N GLN A 155 0.42 4.38 30.16
CA GLN A 155 -0.15 5.68 29.80
C GLN A 155 -1.42 5.53 28.96
N PRO A 156 -2.48 6.32 29.24
CA PRO A 156 -3.71 6.31 28.46
C PRO A 156 -3.46 6.96 27.08
N GLN A 157 -3.79 6.23 26.02
CA GLN A 157 -3.63 6.70 24.63
C GLN A 157 -4.97 7.18 24.08
N ARG A 158 -5.07 8.48 23.81
CA ARG A 158 -6.30 9.11 23.30
C ARG A 158 -6.43 9.06 21.79
N SER A 159 -5.32 8.89 21.07
CA SER A 159 -5.28 8.77 19.62
C SER A 159 -4.52 7.50 19.22
N GLY A 160 -5.04 6.76 18.25
CA GLY A 160 -4.34 5.60 17.72
C GLY A 160 -3.13 6.02 16.89
N LYS A 161 -2.01 5.28 17.02
CA LYS A 161 -0.84 5.39 16.16
C LYS A 161 -0.35 4.00 15.76
N VAL A 162 -0.05 3.83 14.48
CA VAL A 162 0.33 2.55 13.90
C VAL A 162 1.75 2.61 13.37
N LEU A 163 2.59 1.66 13.76
CA LEU A 163 3.87 1.41 13.13
C LEU A 163 3.74 0.27 12.12
N VAL A 164 3.89 0.58 10.83
CA VAL A 164 4.01 -0.43 9.77
C VAL A 164 5.48 -0.72 9.52
N PHE A 165 5.88 -1.98 9.62
CA PHE A 165 7.28 -2.34 9.49
C PHE A 165 7.50 -3.66 8.72
N CYS A 166 8.68 -3.81 8.15
CA CYS A 166 9.24 -5.06 7.63
C CYS A 166 10.69 -5.17 8.09
N GLU A 167 11.51 -6.06 7.57
CA GLU A 167 12.90 -6.17 7.99
C GLU A 167 13.66 -4.84 7.86
N SER A 168 13.65 -4.24 6.67
CA SER A 168 14.38 -2.99 6.37
C SER A 168 13.53 -1.73 6.55
N GLY A 169 12.20 -1.86 6.47
CA GLY A 169 11.30 -0.71 6.41
C GLY A 169 11.30 0.05 5.07
N ASN A 170 11.86 -0.54 4.02
CA ASN A 170 12.12 0.19 2.76
C ASN A 170 11.32 -0.32 1.55
N GLU A 171 10.79 -1.54 1.62
CA GLU A 171 10.13 -2.21 0.49
C GLU A 171 8.69 -2.60 0.83
N ARG A 172 8.46 -3.78 1.43
CA ARG A 172 7.11 -4.34 1.71
C ARG A 172 6.25 -3.41 2.57
N SER A 173 6.79 -2.94 3.69
CA SER A 173 6.06 -2.00 4.56
C SER A 173 5.88 -0.63 3.91
N ALA A 174 6.86 -0.16 3.11
CA ALA A 174 6.73 1.07 2.34
C ALA A 174 5.63 0.94 1.28
N SER A 175 5.52 -0.21 0.59
CA SER A 175 4.45 -0.49 -0.36
C SER A 175 3.07 -0.56 0.31
N MET A 176 2.98 -1.12 1.51
CA MET A 176 1.75 -1.12 2.31
C MET A 176 1.30 0.29 2.69
N VAL A 177 2.25 1.14 3.12
CA VAL A 177 1.97 2.56 3.42
C VAL A 177 1.58 3.32 2.17
N ALA A 178 2.22 3.04 1.02
CA ALA A 178 1.83 3.62 -0.27
C ALA A 178 0.39 3.24 -0.65
N ALA A 179 0.05 1.96 -0.53
CA ALA A 179 -1.31 1.47 -0.77
C ALA A 179 -2.33 2.16 0.14
N TYR A 180 -1.99 2.36 1.42
CA TYR A 180 -2.83 3.09 2.37
C TYR A 180 -3.10 4.54 1.93
N ILE A 181 -2.05 5.27 1.53
CA ILE A 181 -2.18 6.67 1.09
C ILE A 181 -3.03 6.76 -0.18
N MET A 182 -2.81 5.88 -1.16
CA MET A 182 -3.60 5.87 -2.40
C MET A 182 -5.07 5.52 -2.15
N ALA A 183 -5.34 4.53 -1.28
CA ALA A 183 -6.70 4.10 -0.96
C ALA A 183 -7.47 5.17 -0.19
N MET A 184 -6.86 5.74 0.85
CA MET A 184 -7.54 6.63 1.79
C MET A 184 -7.56 8.09 1.35
N PHE A 185 -6.51 8.58 0.66
CA PHE A 185 -6.37 10.00 0.32
C PHE A 185 -6.42 10.28 -1.19
N ARG A 186 -6.79 9.28 -1.99
CA ARG A 186 -6.94 9.41 -3.46
C ARG A 186 -5.71 10.02 -4.16
N LYS A 187 -4.52 9.80 -3.58
CA LYS A 187 -3.28 10.24 -4.21
C LYS A 187 -2.89 9.28 -5.33
N ASP A 188 -2.40 9.85 -6.42
CA ASP A 188 -1.80 9.03 -7.48
C ASP A 188 -0.48 8.39 -7.02
N LEU A 189 0.05 7.47 -7.81
CA LEU A 189 1.27 6.76 -7.49
C LEU A 189 2.46 7.71 -7.31
N VAL A 190 2.64 8.69 -8.20
CA VAL A 190 3.79 9.60 -8.18
C VAL A 190 3.77 10.46 -6.92
N GLN A 191 2.62 11.10 -6.63
CA GLN A 191 2.43 11.88 -5.41
C GLN A 191 2.69 11.05 -4.16
N THR A 192 2.18 9.81 -4.13
CA THR A 192 2.34 8.90 -3.00
C THR A 192 3.81 8.55 -2.75
N LEU A 193 4.54 8.19 -3.80
CA LEU A 193 5.97 7.89 -3.67
C LEU A 193 6.76 9.11 -3.21
N GLN A 194 6.47 10.29 -3.73
CA GLN A 194 7.10 11.55 -3.32
C GLN A 194 6.86 11.86 -1.84
N ILE A 195 5.63 11.69 -1.35
CA ILE A 195 5.27 11.90 0.07
C ILE A 195 6.11 10.98 0.97
N ILE A 196 6.19 9.70 0.63
CA ILE A 196 6.92 8.72 1.43
C ILE A 196 8.43 9.00 1.38
N GLN A 197 8.98 9.22 0.19
CA GLN A 197 10.40 9.49 0.01
C GLN A 197 10.85 10.79 0.68
N ALA A 198 10.01 11.82 0.68
CA ALA A 198 10.31 13.08 1.39
C ALA A 198 10.47 12.88 2.90
N LYS A 199 9.78 11.91 3.50
CA LYS A 199 9.80 11.63 4.94
C LYS A 199 10.76 10.51 5.31
N ARG A 200 10.93 9.51 4.42
CA ARG A 200 11.83 8.39 4.59
C ARG A 200 12.63 8.16 3.30
N PHE A 201 13.79 8.79 3.19
CA PHE A 201 14.62 8.72 1.98
C PHE A 201 15.14 7.31 1.67
N ALA A 202 15.24 6.44 2.68
CA ALA A 202 15.75 5.08 2.53
C ALA A 202 14.80 4.12 1.81
N VAL A 203 13.56 4.53 1.47
CA VAL A 203 12.62 3.65 0.76
C VAL A 203 13.12 3.33 -0.64
N ALA A 204 12.98 2.07 -1.04
CA ALA A 204 13.40 1.55 -2.34
C ALA A 204 12.21 0.89 -3.01
N PHE A 205 11.66 1.57 -4.01
CA PHE A 205 10.64 1.01 -4.89
C PHE A 205 11.30 0.59 -6.19
N ASP A 206 11.63 -0.68 -6.33
CA ASP A 206 12.08 -1.25 -7.58
C ASP A 206 10.95 -1.29 -8.62
N ASP A 207 11.26 -1.67 -9.84
CA ASP A 207 10.28 -1.70 -10.94
C ASP A 207 9.13 -2.68 -10.66
N SER A 208 9.40 -3.78 -9.96
CA SER A 208 8.39 -4.76 -9.56
C SER A 208 7.37 -4.14 -8.59
N LEU A 209 7.84 -3.46 -7.55
CA LEU A 209 6.99 -2.79 -6.57
C LEU A 209 6.23 -1.60 -7.17
N ARG A 210 6.86 -0.84 -8.09
CA ARG A 210 6.19 0.24 -8.81
C ARG A 210 5.06 -0.28 -9.69
N PHE A 211 5.31 -1.35 -10.45
CA PHE A 211 4.30 -1.99 -11.28
C PHE A 211 3.12 -2.50 -10.43
N LEU A 212 3.41 -3.13 -9.31
CA LEU A 212 2.40 -3.63 -8.38
C LEU A 212 1.54 -2.50 -7.79
N LEU A 213 2.17 -1.39 -7.38
CA LEU A 213 1.45 -0.22 -6.88
C LEU A 213 0.63 0.48 -7.98
N MET A 214 1.13 0.51 -9.21
CA MET A 214 0.38 1.02 -10.37
C MET A 214 -0.88 0.17 -10.60
N THR A 215 -0.73 -1.15 -10.63
CA THR A 215 -1.87 -2.07 -10.76
C THR A 215 -2.89 -1.87 -9.64
N TYR A 216 -2.44 -1.66 -8.41
CA TYR A 216 -3.35 -1.37 -7.29
C TYR A 216 -4.07 -0.03 -7.47
N SER A 217 -3.38 1.00 -7.97
CA SER A 217 -3.99 2.30 -8.32
C SER A 217 -5.12 2.14 -9.33
N ASP A 218 -4.91 1.32 -10.37
CA ASP A 218 -5.91 1.04 -11.40
C ASP A 218 -7.13 0.30 -10.80
N ILE A 219 -6.90 -0.65 -9.91
CA ILE A 219 -7.97 -1.34 -9.18
C ILE A 219 -8.79 -0.36 -8.34
N LEU A 220 -8.12 0.57 -7.63
CA LEU A 220 -8.81 1.59 -6.85
C LEU A 220 -9.63 2.54 -7.72
N SER A 221 -9.12 2.92 -8.89
CA SER A 221 -9.85 3.73 -9.86
C SER A 221 -11.10 3.01 -10.36
N ALA A 222 -10.95 1.77 -10.83
CA ALA A 222 -12.06 0.96 -11.31
C ALA A 222 -13.16 0.76 -10.24
N LYS A 223 -12.77 0.54 -8.98
CA LYS A 223 -13.74 0.44 -7.86
C LYS A 223 -14.53 1.73 -7.67
N ARG A 224 -13.88 2.89 -7.77
CA ARG A 224 -14.55 4.20 -7.65
C ARG A 224 -15.53 4.43 -8.80
N ASP A 225 -15.14 4.08 -10.02
CA ASP A 225 -15.98 4.23 -11.20
C ASP A 225 -17.26 3.38 -11.07
N VAL A 226 -17.14 2.15 -10.57
CA VAL A 226 -18.29 1.28 -10.30
C VAL A 226 -19.23 1.90 -9.26
N ILE A 227 -18.69 2.38 -8.15
CA ILE A 227 -19.50 3.01 -7.07
C ILE A 227 -20.22 4.26 -7.60
N GLN A 228 -19.58 5.05 -8.46
CA GLN A 228 -20.19 6.23 -9.06
C GLN A 228 -21.23 5.89 -10.15
N ALA A 229 -21.09 4.74 -10.81
CA ALA A 229 -22.01 4.28 -11.83
C ALA A 229 -23.25 3.58 -11.29
N GLU A 230 -23.26 3.16 -10.00
CA GLU A 230 -24.46 2.61 -9.36
C GLU A 230 -25.50 3.74 -9.22
N PRO A 231 -26.69 3.62 -9.88
CA PRO A 231 -27.75 4.61 -9.71
C PRO A 231 -28.15 4.61 -8.22
N LEU A 232 -28.29 5.80 -7.65
CA LEU A 232 -29.04 5.99 -6.42
C LEU A 232 -30.47 5.51 -6.66
N GLU A 233 -30.75 4.23 -6.46
CA GLU A 233 -32.12 3.75 -6.34
C GLU A 233 -32.73 4.38 -5.09
N GLY A 234 -33.13 5.64 -5.29
CA GLY A 234 -33.87 6.41 -4.33
C GLY A 234 -35.22 5.75 -4.13
N HIS A 235 -35.56 5.54 -2.90
CA HIS A 235 -36.91 5.32 -2.44
C HIS A 235 -37.92 6.15 -3.22
N GLN A 236 -38.63 5.51 -4.16
CA GLN A 236 -39.93 5.98 -4.60
C GLN A 236 -40.97 5.03 -4.07
N ASN A 237 -41.46 5.41 -2.91
CA ASN A 237 -42.77 5.00 -2.45
C ASN A 237 -43.85 5.65 -3.33
N GLY A 238 -44.72 4.87 -3.87
CA GLY A 238 -46.11 5.33 -3.99
C GLY A 238 -46.65 5.50 -5.39
N ASN A 239 -47.44 4.51 -5.77
CA ASN A 239 -48.77 4.64 -6.36
C ASN A 239 -48.95 5.17 -7.80
N GLY A 240 -49.51 4.31 -8.62
CA GLY A 240 -50.46 4.77 -9.63
C GLY A 240 -50.14 4.40 -11.09
N SER A 241 -50.81 3.29 -11.55
CA SER A 241 -51.51 3.19 -12.86
C SER A 241 -50.73 3.13 -14.16
N ASN A 242 -50.79 1.94 -14.76
CA ASN A 242 -51.00 1.67 -16.19
C ASN A 242 -50.43 2.61 -17.28
N ALA A 243 -49.48 2.09 -18.02
CA ALA A 243 -49.58 2.13 -19.50
C ALA A 243 -48.61 1.14 -20.18
N ILE A 244 -49.17 0.46 -21.11
CA ILE A 244 -48.68 -0.49 -22.10
C ILE A 244 -47.55 0.08 -22.97
N GLY A 245 -46.48 -0.72 -23.23
CA GLY A 245 -45.80 -0.53 -24.52
C GLY A 245 -44.33 -0.85 -24.59
N SER A 246 -44.02 -1.97 -25.21
CA SER A 246 -42.94 -2.29 -26.17
C SER A 246 -41.53 -2.59 -25.68
N HIS A 247 -41.18 -3.85 -25.77
CA HIS A 247 -40.03 -4.49 -26.42
C HIS A 247 -38.64 -3.85 -26.27
N GLY A 248 -37.84 -4.43 -25.39
CA GLY A 248 -36.39 -4.40 -25.46
C GLY A 248 -35.84 -5.75 -25.03
N GLY A 249 -35.54 -6.61 -26.01
CA GLY A 249 -35.09 -7.99 -25.78
C GLY A 249 -33.75 -8.08 -25.08
N LYS A 250 -33.71 -8.76 -23.96
CA LYS A 250 -32.50 -9.33 -23.36
C LYS A 250 -31.93 -10.37 -24.32
N ARG A 251 -30.73 -10.16 -24.82
CA ARG A 251 -29.98 -11.20 -25.53
C ARG A 251 -29.41 -12.16 -24.47
N THR A 252 -30.02 -13.33 -24.43
CA THR A 252 -29.47 -14.49 -23.72
C THR A 252 -28.31 -15.06 -24.50
N LEU A 253 -27.22 -15.38 -23.79
CA LEU A 253 -25.96 -15.92 -24.27
C LEU A 253 -26.06 -17.46 -24.45
N ASP A 254 -27.05 -17.94 -25.23
CA ASP A 254 -27.22 -19.35 -25.58
C ASP A 254 -27.68 -19.45 -27.02
N GLN A 255 -26.74 -19.33 -27.95
CA GLN A 255 -26.85 -19.82 -29.34
C GLN A 255 -25.59 -19.46 -30.11
N ALA A 256 -24.54 -20.26 -29.99
CA ALA A 256 -23.47 -20.42 -30.96
C ALA A 256 -22.77 -21.76 -30.70
N GLU A 257 -23.48 -22.84 -30.88
CA GLU A 257 -22.88 -24.14 -31.24
C GLU A 257 -23.55 -24.60 -32.54
N ASP A 258 -22.69 -25.16 -33.38
CA ASP A 258 -23.00 -25.82 -34.68
C ASP A 258 -22.92 -24.95 -35.94
N GLU A 259 -21.81 -25.16 -36.61
CA GLU A 259 -21.53 -25.41 -38.04
C GLU A 259 -20.12 -24.93 -38.36
N ASP A 260 -19.13 -25.74 -38.58
CA ASP A 260 -18.74 -26.51 -39.73
C ASP A 260 -17.47 -27.30 -39.46
N MET A 261 -17.62 -28.60 -39.40
CA MET A 261 -16.54 -29.57 -39.57
C MET A 261 -16.48 -29.92 -41.06
N GLN A 262 -15.48 -29.45 -41.78
CA GLN A 262 -15.03 -30.09 -43.01
C GLN A 262 -13.57 -30.50 -42.93
N SER A 263 -13.41 -31.80 -42.98
CA SER A 263 -12.22 -32.59 -43.12
C SER A 263 -11.39 -32.24 -44.35
N VAL A 264 -10.07 -32.10 -44.19
CA VAL A 264 -9.12 -32.37 -45.27
C VAL A 264 -7.91 -33.13 -44.73
N ASP A 265 -7.68 -34.18 -45.40
CA ASP A 265 -6.89 -35.35 -45.39
C ASP A 265 -5.39 -35.23 -45.15
N GLU A 266 -4.84 -36.35 -44.71
CA GLU A 266 -3.44 -36.74 -44.50
C GLU A 266 -2.52 -36.38 -45.65
N THR A 267 -1.30 -35.91 -45.33
CA THR A 267 -0.05 -36.51 -45.88
C THR A 267 1.18 -36.04 -45.07
N THR A 268 1.84 -36.95 -44.41
CA THR A 268 3.29 -36.90 -44.10
C THR A 268 4.08 -37.27 -45.36
N PRO A 269 5.40 -36.94 -45.53
CA PRO A 269 6.45 -37.21 -44.56
C PRO A 269 7.71 -36.28 -44.62
N ALA A 270 8.64 -36.59 -43.72
CA ALA A 270 10.11 -36.55 -43.84
C ALA A 270 10.89 -35.37 -43.23
N GLU A 271 11.56 -35.70 -42.14
CA GLU A 271 12.97 -35.51 -41.79
C GLU A 271 13.67 -34.21 -42.22
N GLY A 272 14.13 -33.46 -41.22
CA GLY A 272 15.10 -32.38 -41.36
C GLY A 272 15.80 -32.06 -40.04
N ASN A 273 16.78 -32.90 -39.76
CA ASN A 273 17.77 -32.74 -38.69
C ASN A 273 18.56 -31.42 -38.85
N MET A 274 18.45 -30.45 -37.92
CA MET A 274 19.42 -29.38 -37.81
C MET A 274 19.89 -29.19 -36.39
N MET A 275 21.09 -29.65 -36.18
CA MET A 275 21.97 -29.38 -35.06
C MET A 275 22.15 -27.88 -34.89
N TYR A 276 21.90 -27.38 -33.69
CA TYR A 276 22.40 -26.08 -33.28
C TYR A 276 23.59 -26.27 -32.34
N ASN A 277 24.79 -26.00 -32.93
CA ASN A 277 26.05 -26.01 -32.25
C ASN A 277 26.10 -24.89 -31.18
N GLY A 278 26.47 -25.27 -29.97
CA GLY A 278 26.78 -24.37 -28.87
C GLY A 278 28.00 -23.52 -29.12
N ILE A 279 27.89 -22.25 -28.79
CA ILE A 279 29.04 -21.37 -28.61
C ILE A 279 29.16 -21.06 -27.13
N ALA A 280 30.04 -21.78 -26.47
CA ALA A 280 30.48 -21.47 -25.11
C ALA A 280 31.46 -20.29 -25.15
N GLY A 281 31.00 -19.10 -24.87
CA GLY A 281 31.81 -17.92 -24.66
C GLY A 281 32.38 -17.89 -23.24
N LYS A 282 33.64 -18.26 -23.09
CA LYS A 282 34.45 -18.08 -21.87
C LYS A 282 34.61 -16.58 -21.59
N ARG A 283 33.99 -16.08 -20.53
CA ARG A 283 34.30 -14.74 -19.97
C ARG A 283 35.62 -14.86 -19.19
N LYS A 284 36.67 -14.18 -19.64
CA LYS A 284 37.93 -13.97 -18.92
C LYS A 284 37.63 -13.08 -17.69
N GLY A 285 38.06 -13.54 -16.54
CA GLY A 285 38.02 -12.79 -15.30
C GLY A 285 38.98 -11.59 -15.37
N LEU A 286 38.47 -10.43 -14.95
CA LEU A 286 39.26 -9.24 -14.65
C LEU A 286 39.88 -9.44 -13.26
N ALA A 287 41.20 -9.32 -13.18
CA ALA A 287 41.97 -9.40 -11.94
C ALA A 287 41.74 -8.14 -11.06
N PRO A 288 41.80 -8.25 -9.73
CA PRO A 288 41.69 -7.10 -8.86
C PRO A 288 42.94 -6.21 -8.91
N PHE A 289 42.71 -4.90 -8.82
CA PHE A 289 43.76 -3.89 -8.73
C PHE A 289 44.65 -4.16 -7.52
N SER A 290 45.95 -4.40 -7.76
CA SER A 290 46.99 -4.36 -6.75
C SER A 290 47.41 -2.91 -6.52
N GLY A 291 47.29 -2.45 -5.27
CA GLY A 291 47.76 -1.14 -4.85
C GLY A 291 49.24 -0.99 -4.97
N VAL A 292 49.64 0.24 -5.28
CA VAL A 292 51.02 0.70 -5.21
C VAL A 292 51.13 1.67 -4.06
N SER A 293 52.13 1.40 -3.27
CA SER A 293 52.71 2.09 -2.11
C SER A 293 52.66 3.61 -2.12
#